data_a64457ff3ef046e6c968c31f226a6f81
#
_entry.id   a64457ff3ef046e6c968c31f226a6f81
#
_cell.length_a   1.000
_cell.length_b   1.000
_cell.length_c   1.000
_cell.angle_alpha   90.00
_cell.angle_beta   90.00
_cell.angle_gamma   90.00
#
_symmetry.space_group_name_H-M   'P 1'
#
loop_
_entity.id
_entity.type
_entity.pdbx_description
1 polymer ?
#
loop_
_entity_poly.entity_id
_entity_poly.type
_entity_poly.pdbx_seq_one_letter_code
_entity_poly.pdbx_strand_id
1 'polypeptide(L)'
;RKPDITRATTILGWAPKAAEGTPTTILRTQLIGGLPDLGDADVISEVQRRYAAQDTDPKAVPAALRKTIYAVVARNADAAGWDKLHAKAKAETTPLIKDRLYALLSISKDKALAKRALELALTDEPGATNSAGMIRAVGYEHPDMAWEFAMAHRAEIDKRVDSTSSSRYYPGIGASSNDP
;
A
#
# COMPACT_ATOMS: atom_id res chain seq x y z
N ARG A 1 8.86 -15.65 -23.71
CA ARG A 1 10.00 -15.75 -22.77
C ARG A 1 9.75 -14.70 -21.70
N LYS A 2 9.49 -15.11 -20.43
CA LYS A 2 9.47 -14.17 -19.30
C LYS A 2 10.81 -13.42 -19.30
N PRO A 3 10.81 -12.10 -19.13
CA PRO A 3 12.06 -11.34 -19.12
C PRO A 3 12.95 -11.84 -17.98
N ASP A 4 14.27 -11.78 -18.20
CA ASP A 4 15.33 -12.24 -17.28
C ASP A 4 15.33 -11.53 -15.90
N ILE A 5 14.33 -10.71 -15.64
CA ILE A 5 14.20 -9.86 -14.45
C ILE A 5 13.88 -10.71 -13.21
N THR A 6 13.09 -11.79 -13.34
CA THR A 6 12.82 -12.73 -12.23
C THR A 6 14.13 -13.40 -11.75
N ARG A 7 15.08 -13.56 -12.66
CA ARG A 7 16.41 -14.08 -12.35
C ARG A 7 17.23 -13.12 -11.48
N ALA A 8 16.99 -11.82 -11.60
CA ALA A 8 17.69 -10.81 -10.79
C ALA A 8 17.32 -10.91 -9.30
N THR A 9 16.06 -11.19 -8.93
CA THR A 9 15.68 -11.42 -7.52
C THR A 9 16.30 -12.68 -6.95
N THR A 10 16.48 -13.72 -7.78
CA THR A 10 17.19 -14.95 -7.40
C THR A 10 18.68 -14.68 -7.14
N ILE A 11 19.33 -13.86 -7.97
CA ILE A 11 20.75 -13.51 -7.83
C ILE A 11 21.01 -12.59 -6.64
N LEU A 12 20.17 -11.56 -6.48
CA LEU A 12 20.31 -10.57 -5.41
C LEU A 12 19.88 -11.12 -4.04
N GLY A 13 18.95 -12.06 -4.04
CA GLY A 13 18.37 -12.61 -2.82
C GLY A 13 17.45 -11.63 -2.10
N TRP A 14 16.93 -12.06 -0.97
CA TRP A 14 15.93 -11.34 -0.16
C TRP A 14 16.53 -10.60 1.06
N ALA A 15 17.81 -10.72 1.28
CA ALA A 15 18.50 -10.03 2.37
C ALA A 15 19.79 -9.38 1.85
N PRO A 16 20.18 -8.23 2.41
CA PRO A 16 21.49 -7.64 2.12
C PRO A 16 22.59 -8.63 2.48
N LYS A 17 23.60 -8.71 1.62
CA LYS A 17 24.82 -9.48 1.89
C LYS A 17 25.83 -8.62 2.66
N ALA A 18 26.73 -9.26 3.40
CA ALA A 18 27.82 -8.55 4.06
C ALA A 18 28.62 -7.74 3.03
N ALA A 19 28.93 -6.50 3.35
CA ALA A 19 29.65 -5.55 2.50
C ALA A 19 28.95 -5.21 1.16
N GLU A 20 27.63 -5.40 1.09
CA GLU A 20 26.86 -5.03 -0.10
C GLU A 20 26.79 -3.51 -0.26
N GLY A 21 27.03 -3.03 -1.48
CA GLY A 21 26.94 -1.60 -1.81
C GLY A 21 25.49 -1.10 -1.85
N THR A 22 25.27 0.16 -1.50
CA THR A 22 23.97 0.85 -1.52
C THR A 22 23.19 0.66 -2.84
N PRO A 23 23.80 0.74 -4.04
CA PRO A 23 23.08 0.53 -5.32
C PRO A 23 22.41 -0.84 -5.41
N THR A 24 23.06 -1.90 -4.93
CA THR A 24 22.50 -3.26 -4.94
C THR A 24 21.29 -3.38 -4.01
N THR A 25 21.35 -2.76 -2.83
CA THR A 25 20.21 -2.70 -1.90
C THR A 25 19.03 -1.95 -2.51
N ILE A 26 19.27 -0.83 -3.18
CA ILE A 26 18.24 -0.05 -3.88
C ILE A 26 17.62 -0.91 -5.00
N LEU A 27 18.44 -1.51 -5.85
CA LEU A 27 17.96 -2.35 -6.96
C LEU A 27 17.11 -3.52 -6.47
N ARG A 28 17.53 -4.20 -5.41
CA ARG A 28 16.73 -5.27 -4.78
C ARG A 28 15.35 -4.75 -4.37
N THR A 29 15.30 -3.61 -3.69
CA THR A 29 14.05 -3.01 -3.21
C THR A 29 13.12 -2.65 -4.38
N GLN A 30 13.68 -2.07 -5.44
CA GLN A 30 12.93 -1.70 -6.65
C GLN A 30 12.38 -2.92 -7.39
N LEU A 31 13.18 -4.00 -7.52
CA LEU A 31 12.73 -5.23 -8.17
C LEU A 31 11.62 -5.92 -7.38
N ILE A 32 11.77 -6.06 -6.07
CA ILE A 32 10.76 -6.68 -5.21
C ILE A 32 9.45 -5.85 -5.21
N GLY A 33 9.55 -4.54 -5.31
CA GLY A 33 8.37 -3.67 -5.39
C GLY A 33 7.72 -3.62 -6.77
N GLY A 34 8.51 -3.63 -7.84
CA GLY A 34 8.03 -3.41 -9.21
C GLY A 34 7.63 -4.68 -9.96
N LEU A 35 8.27 -5.83 -9.71
CA LEU A 35 7.92 -7.09 -10.38
C LEU A 35 6.46 -7.52 -10.16
N PRO A 36 5.87 -7.35 -8.97
CA PRO A 36 4.44 -7.59 -8.75
C PRO A 36 3.53 -6.73 -9.63
N ASP A 37 3.94 -5.53 -9.98
CA ASP A 37 3.17 -4.64 -10.87
C ASP A 37 3.20 -5.12 -12.32
N LEU A 38 4.22 -5.87 -12.68
CA LEU A 38 4.35 -6.56 -13.96
C LEU A 38 3.73 -7.96 -13.96
N GLY A 39 3.03 -8.34 -12.87
CA GLY A 39 2.34 -9.62 -12.75
C GLY A 39 3.25 -10.81 -12.40
N ASP A 40 4.40 -10.58 -11.79
CA ASP A 40 5.30 -11.66 -11.36
C ASP A 40 4.72 -12.40 -10.14
N ALA A 41 4.06 -13.52 -10.41
CA ALA A 41 3.39 -14.33 -9.39
C ALA A 41 4.37 -14.98 -8.38
N ASP A 42 5.61 -15.25 -8.81
CA ASP A 42 6.60 -15.89 -7.95
C ASP A 42 7.07 -14.91 -6.86
N VAL A 43 7.29 -13.66 -7.24
CA VAL A 43 7.64 -12.59 -6.28
C VAL A 43 6.47 -12.30 -5.35
N ILE A 44 5.23 -12.23 -5.86
CA ILE A 44 4.03 -12.04 -5.02
C ILE A 44 3.91 -13.16 -3.99
N SER A 45 4.02 -14.42 -4.42
CA SER A 45 3.90 -15.59 -3.55
C SER A 45 4.99 -15.60 -2.47
N GLU A 46 6.22 -15.30 -2.82
CA GLU A 46 7.33 -15.26 -1.85
C GLU A 46 7.17 -14.11 -0.85
N VAL A 47 6.70 -12.94 -1.30
CA VAL A 47 6.38 -11.82 -0.42
C VAL A 47 5.29 -12.21 0.59
N GLN A 48 4.22 -12.83 0.13
CA GLN A 48 3.12 -13.31 0.99
C GLN A 48 3.60 -14.35 2.00
N ARG A 49 4.42 -15.32 1.55
CA ARG A 49 5.01 -16.34 2.42
C ARG A 49 5.86 -15.70 3.52
N ARG A 50 6.70 -14.72 3.17
CA ARG A 50 7.54 -14.00 4.15
C ARG A 50 6.72 -13.19 5.13
N TYR A 51 5.71 -12.50 4.64
CA TYR A 51 4.80 -11.75 5.48
C TYR A 51 4.06 -12.65 6.49
N ALA A 52 3.59 -13.81 6.04
CA ALA A 52 2.93 -14.78 6.92
C ALA A 52 3.87 -15.36 7.99
N ALA A 53 5.15 -15.55 7.66
CA ALA A 53 6.14 -16.13 8.57
C ALA A 53 6.70 -15.13 9.60
N GLN A 54 6.43 -13.82 9.47
CA GLN A 54 7.11 -12.77 10.27
C GLN A 54 6.88 -12.90 11.80
N ASP A 55 5.75 -13.47 12.21
CA ASP A 55 5.40 -13.59 13.62
C ASP A 55 6.16 -14.75 14.32
N THR A 56 6.65 -15.71 13.52
CA THR A 56 7.42 -16.88 14.00
C THR A 56 8.90 -16.80 13.64
N ASP A 57 9.25 -16.06 12.57
CA ASP A 57 10.64 -15.84 12.14
C ASP A 57 10.88 -14.33 11.92
N PRO A 58 11.52 -13.63 12.87
CA PRO A 58 11.84 -12.21 12.74
C PRO A 58 12.74 -11.89 11.53
N LYS A 59 13.43 -12.86 10.94
CA LYS A 59 14.28 -12.70 9.74
C LYS A 59 13.50 -12.87 8.43
N ALA A 60 12.27 -13.38 8.49
CA ALA A 60 11.45 -13.58 7.29
C ALA A 60 11.24 -12.26 6.53
N VAL A 61 11.05 -11.14 7.26
CA VAL A 61 10.89 -9.79 6.69
C VAL A 61 12.08 -8.93 7.10
N PRO A 62 13.14 -8.85 6.27
CA PRO A 62 14.29 -8.00 6.55
C PRO A 62 13.88 -6.53 6.74
N ALA A 63 14.47 -5.84 7.72
CA ALA A 63 14.11 -4.46 8.06
C ALA A 63 14.16 -3.51 6.86
N ALA A 64 15.18 -3.65 6.01
CA ALA A 64 15.35 -2.86 4.79
C ALA A 64 14.23 -3.06 3.75
N LEU A 65 13.57 -4.23 3.74
CA LEU A 65 12.52 -4.59 2.79
C LEU A 65 11.11 -4.50 3.39
N ARG A 66 10.98 -4.26 4.68
CA ARG A 66 9.69 -4.30 5.39
C ARG A 66 8.63 -3.42 4.73
N LYS A 67 8.98 -2.18 4.40
CA LYS A 67 8.06 -1.24 3.74
C LYS A 67 7.58 -1.77 2.39
N THR A 68 8.49 -2.27 1.59
CA THR A 68 8.20 -2.81 0.24
C THR A 68 7.36 -4.08 0.33
N ILE A 69 7.73 -5.02 1.19
CA ILE A 69 6.98 -6.26 1.41
C ILE A 69 5.54 -5.97 1.85
N TYR A 70 5.35 -5.07 2.81
CA TYR A 70 4.01 -4.70 3.28
C TYR A 70 3.18 -4.03 2.18
N ALA A 71 3.78 -3.18 1.35
CA ALA A 71 3.08 -2.56 0.23
C ALA A 71 2.65 -3.60 -0.83
N VAL A 72 3.53 -4.53 -1.19
CA VAL A 72 3.19 -5.60 -2.15
C VAL A 72 2.08 -6.50 -1.60
N VAL A 73 2.14 -6.87 -0.31
CA VAL A 73 1.07 -7.65 0.35
C VAL A 73 -0.26 -6.91 0.30
N ALA A 74 -0.28 -5.64 0.68
CA ALA A 74 -1.50 -4.84 0.74
C ALA A 74 -2.12 -4.63 -0.65
N ARG A 75 -1.29 -4.37 -1.68
CA ARG A 75 -1.76 -4.20 -3.07
C ARG A 75 -2.36 -5.47 -3.67
N ASN A 76 -1.88 -6.64 -3.27
CA ASN A 76 -2.30 -7.94 -3.80
C ASN A 76 -3.07 -8.77 -2.75
N ALA A 77 -3.59 -8.15 -1.70
CA ALA A 77 -4.38 -8.82 -0.68
C ALA A 77 -5.74 -9.28 -1.25
N ASP A 78 -6.16 -10.45 -0.82
CA ASP A 78 -7.57 -10.85 -0.87
C ASP A 78 -8.35 -10.27 0.33
N ALA A 79 -9.64 -10.55 0.41
CA ALA A 79 -10.49 -10.05 1.50
C ALA A 79 -9.97 -10.46 2.88
N ALA A 80 -9.52 -11.71 3.04
CA ALA A 80 -9.01 -12.21 4.31
C ALA A 80 -7.67 -11.54 4.70
N GLY A 81 -6.80 -11.30 3.73
CA GLY A 81 -5.54 -10.57 3.93
C GLY A 81 -5.78 -9.10 4.32
N TRP A 82 -6.74 -8.46 3.67
CA TRP A 82 -7.15 -7.10 4.00
C TRP A 82 -7.73 -7.01 5.41
N ASP A 83 -8.59 -7.96 5.81
CA ASP A 83 -9.18 -8.02 7.16
C ASP A 83 -8.12 -8.22 8.23
N LYS A 84 -7.11 -9.06 7.99
CA LYS A 84 -5.96 -9.22 8.89
C LYS A 84 -5.16 -7.93 9.04
N LEU A 85 -4.91 -7.22 7.92
CA LEU A 85 -4.21 -5.94 7.94
C LEU A 85 -5.01 -4.88 8.70
N HIS A 86 -6.33 -4.84 8.50
CA HIS A 86 -7.25 -3.95 9.21
C HIS A 86 -7.26 -4.24 10.72
N ALA A 87 -7.39 -5.50 11.11
CA ALA A 87 -7.31 -5.88 12.53
C ALA A 87 -5.99 -5.47 13.17
N LYS A 88 -4.87 -5.62 12.44
CA LYS A 88 -3.55 -5.15 12.89
C LYS A 88 -3.49 -3.63 13.04
N ALA A 89 -4.10 -2.86 12.12
CA ALA A 89 -4.17 -1.41 12.22
C ALA A 89 -4.98 -0.96 13.44
N LYS A 90 -6.09 -1.64 13.74
CA LYS A 90 -6.91 -1.35 14.93
C LYS A 90 -6.19 -1.64 16.24
N ALA A 91 -5.45 -2.73 16.29
CA ALA A 91 -4.72 -3.17 17.49
C ALA A 91 -3.42 -2.36 17.73
N GLU A 92 -2.90 -1.66 16.71
CA GLU A 92 -1.65 -0.92 16.83
C GLU A 92 -1.80 0.33 17.72
N THR A 93 -0.89 0.48 18.65
CA THR A 93 -0.88 1.58 19.62
C THR A 93 0.13 2.69 19.27
N THR A 94 1.14 2.36 18.46
CA THR A 94 2.15 3.33 18.01
C THR A 94 1.57 4.18 16.87
N PRO A 95 1.34 5.49 17.05
CA PRO A 95 0.65 6.32 16.06
C PRO A 95 1.23 6.22 14.65
N LEU A 96 2.55 6.36 14.51
CA LEU A 96 3.22 6.30 13.21
C LEU A 96 3.05 4.96 12.49
N ILE A 97 3.03 3.85 13.23
CA ILE A 97 2.82 2.51 12.63
C ILE A 97 1.36 2.34 12.27
N LYS A 98 0.46 2.78 13.13
CA LYS A 98 -0.99 2.78 12.90
C LYS A 98 -1.35 3.54 11.63
N ASP A 99 -0.84 4.76 11.46
CA ASP A 99 -1.05 5.58 10.27
C ASP A 99 -0.60 4.86 8.98
N ARG A 100 0.58 4.22 9.03
CA ARG A 100 1.08 3.43 7.90
C ARG A 100 0.19 2.23 7.56
N LEU A 101 -0.36 1.56 8.55
CA LEU A 101 -1.24 0.41 8.33
C LEU A 101 -2.56 0.85 7.69
N TYR A 102 -3.16 1.98 8.12
CA TYR A 102 -4.35 2.54 7.46
C TYR A 102 -4.06 2.97 6.03
N ALA A 103 -2.91 3.59 5.76
CA ALA A 103 -2.51 3.93 4.40
C ALA A 103 -2.38 2.68 3.50
N LEU A 104 -1.87 1.55 4.04
CA LEU A 104 -1.77 0.30 3.30
C LEU A 104 -3.13 -0.30 2.92
N LEU A 105 -4.17 -0.11 3.73
CA LEU A 105 -5.53 -0.58 3.40
C LEU A 105 -6.09 0.07 2.14
N SER A 106 -5.58 1.23 1.76
CA SER A 106 -6.08 2.06 0.67
C SER A 106 -5.39 1.84 -0.67
N ILE A 107 -4.37 0.97 -0.74
CA ILE A 107 -3.58 0.74 -1.97
C ILE A 107 -3.90 -0.58 -2.66
N SER A 108 -5.02 -1.22 -2.34
CA SER A 108 -5.42 -2.49 -2.95
C SER A 108 -5.74 -2.32 -4.43
N LYS A 109 -5.30 -3.28 -5.26
CA LYS A 109 -5.69 -3.39 -6.68
C LYS A 109 -7.12 -3.91 -6.86
N ASP A 110 -7.69 -4.53 -5.83
CA ASP A 110 -9.07 -5.00 -5.84
C ASP A 110 -10.05 -3.86 -5.59
N LYS A 111 -10.98 -3.64 -6.53
CA LYS A 111 -11.96 -2.54 -6.46
C LYS A 111 -12.90 -2.66 -5.25
N ALA A 112 -13.27 -3.86 -4.85
CA ALA A 112 -14.16 -4.05 -3.70
C ALA A 112 -13.43 -3.67 -2.40
N LEU A 113 -12.15 -4.02 -2.27
CA LEU A 113 -11.33 -3.64 -1.12
C LEU A 113 -11.00 -2.14 -1.12
N ALA A 114 -10.76 -1.55 -2.30
CA ALA A 114 -10.60 -0.11 -2.44
C ALA A 114 -11.85 0.66 -1.97
N LYS A 115 -13.05 0.17 -2.35
CA LYS A 115 -14.32 0.74 -1.88
C LYS A 115 -14.45 0.62 -0.36
N ARG A 116 -14.12 -0.53 0.24
CA ARG A 116 -14.11 -0.69 1.71
C ARG A 116 -13.16 0.30 2.39
N ALA A 117 -12.00 0.57 1.79
CA ALA A 117 -11.06 1.56 2.32
C ALA A 117 -11.63 2.99 2.26
N LEU A 118 -12.36 3.35 1.21
CA LEU A 118 -13.04 4.63 1.09
C LEU A 118 -14.15 4.78 2.15
N GLU A 119 -14.97 3.74 2.34
CA GLU A 119 -16.01 3.71 3.37
C GLU A 119 -15.40 3.83 4.78
N LEU A 120 -14.34 3.09 5.06
CA LEU A 120 -13.58 3.17 6.31
C LEU A 120 -13.04 4.58 6.56
N ALA A 121 -12.54 5.25 5.53
CA ALA A 121 -11.97 6.59 5.62
C ALA A 121 -12.99 7.66 6.07
N LEU A 122 -14.29 7.45 5.88
CA LEU A 122 -15.32 8.34 6.37
C LEU A 122 -15.72 8.10 7.83
N THR A 123 -15.27 7.00 8.42
CA THR A 123 -15.49 6.73 9.86
C THR A 123 -14.48 7.50 10.71
N ASP A 124 -14.71 7.50 12.04
CA ASP A 124 -13.77 8.12 12.98
C ASP A 124 -12.56 7.19 13.30
N GLU A 125 -12.60 5.93 12.86
CA GLU A 125 -11.63 4.91 13.21
C GLU A 125 -10.18 5.24 12.77
N PRO A 126 -9.92 5.67 11.52
CA PRO A 126 -8.56 6.04 11.10
C PRO A 126 -8.08 7.37 11.70
N GLY A 127 -9.00 8.22 12.12
CA GLY A 127 -8.74 9.62 12.48
C GLY A 127 -8.69 10.56 11.27
N ALA A 128 -8.99 11.83 11.47
CA ALA A 128 -9.17 12.81 10.40
C ALA A 128 -7.96 12.93 9.43
N THR A 129 -6.75 12.94 9.96
CA THR A 129 -5.53 13.04 9.16
C THR A 129 -5.36 11.84 8.22
N ASN A 130 -5.62 10.63 8.71
CA ASN A 130 -5.52 9.41 7.91
C ASN A 130 -6.65 9.31 6.89
N SER A 131 -7.87 9.70 7.26
CA SER A 131 -9.05 9.69 6.40
C SER A 131 -8.80 10.36 5.06
N ALA A 132 -8.34 11.59 5.07
CA ALA A 132 -8.02 12.33 3.86
C ALA A 132 -6.91 11.67 3.03
N GLY A 133 -5.88 11.15 3.71
CA GLY A 133 -4.77 10.41 3.09
C GLY A 133 -5.22 9.11 2.43
N MET A 134 -6.12 8.35 3.06
CA MET A 134 -6.66 7.10 2.54
C MET A 134 -7.45 7.30 1.25
N ILE A 135 -8.35 8.27 1.20
CA ILE A 135 -9.13 8.58 -0.01
C ILE A 135 -8.19 8.93 -1.17
N ARG A 136 -7.20 9.78 -0.91
CA ARG A 136 -6.20 10.15 -1.91
C ARG A 136 -5.36 8.94 -2.36
N ALA A 137 -5.02 8.03 -1.46
CA ALA A 137 -4.24 6.83 -1.77
C ALA A 137 -5.01 5.87 -2.68
N VAL A 138 -6.33 5.71 -2.50
CA VAL A 138 -7.17 4.95 -3.42
C VAL A 138 -7.11 5.55 -4.82
N GLY A 139 -7.03 6.88 -4.96
CA GLY A 139 -6.95 7.55 -6.25
C GLY A 139 -5.72 7.18 -7.10
N TYR A 140 -4.66 6.63 -6.53
CA TYR A 140 -3.51 6.16 -7.32
C TYR A 140 -3.81 4.89 -8.14
N GLU A 141 -4.63 3.99 -7.61
CA GLU A 141 -5.00 2.74 -8.29
C GLU A 141 -6.38 2.84 -8.97
N HIS A 142 -7.30 3.61 -8.38
CA HIS A 142 -8.70 3.71 -8.79
C HIS A 142 -9.13 5.19 -8.82
N PRO A 143 -8.56 6.02 -9.72
CA PRO A 143 -8.76 7.47 -9.70
C PRO A 143 -10.23 7.86 -9.87
N ASP A 144 -10.95 7.26 -10.81
CA ASP A 144 -12.34 7.60 -11.10
C ASP A 144 -13.25 7.26 -9.92
N MET A 145 -13.07 6.06 -9.31
CA MET A 145 -13.80 5.64 -8.12
C MET A 145 -13.54 6.59 -6.94
N ALA A 146 -12.29 6.98 -6.71
CA ALA A 146 -11.94 7.88 -5.62
C ALA A 146 -12.48 9.29 -5.87
N TRP A 147 -12.49 9.74 -7.11
CA TRP A 147 -13.06 11.02 -7.51
C TRP A 147 -14.58 11.06 -7.31
N GLU A 148 -15.31 10.08 -7.86
CA GLU A 148 -16.77 9.97 -7.69
C GLU A 148 -17.15 9.92 -6.22
N PHE A 149 -16.45 9.11 -5.43
CA PHE A 149 -16.65 9.01 -4.00
C PHE A 149 -16.40 10.35 -3.30
N ALA A 150 -15.30 11.03 -3.64
CA ALA A 150 -14.95 12.31 -3.03
C ALA A 150 -15.97 13.41 -3.37
N MET A 151 -16.52 13.41 -4.58
CA MET A 151 -17.57 14.35 -4.96
C MET A 151 -18.89 14.07 -4.24
N ALA A 152 -19.27 12.79 -4.12
CA ALA A 152 -20.49 12.38 -3.42
C ALA A 152 -20.44 12.70 -1.91
N HIS A 153 -19.26 12.66 -1.29
CA HIS A 153 -19.07 12.86 0.16
C HIS A 153 -18.31 14.15 0.51
N ARG A 154 -18.34 15.14 -0.40
CA ARG A 154 -17.53 16.35 -0.28
C ARG A 154 -17.69 17.07 1.06
N ALA A 155 -18.92 17.25 1.52
CA ALA A 155 -19.20 17.96 2.77
C ALA A 155 -18.61 17.27 4.01
N GLU A 156 -18.48 15.94 3.97
CA GLU A 156 -17.86 15.16 5.06
C GLU A 156 -16.33 15.18 4.97
N ILE A 157 -15.80 15.13 3.76
CA ILE A 157 -14.37 15.18 3.50
C ILE A 157 -13.79 16.56 3.82
N ASP A 158 -14.51 17.64 3.48
CA ASP A 158 -14.09 19.01 3.80
C ASP A 158 -13.89 19.25 5.31
N LYS A 159 -14.57 18.49 6.16
CA LYS A 159 -14.35 18.54 7.62
C LYS A 159 -13.06 17.86 8.07
N ARG A 160 -12.48 17.00 7.23
CA ARG A 160 -11.27 16.20 7.49
C ARG A 160 -10.03 16.72 6.77
N VAL A 161 -10.22 17.57 5.77
CA VAL A 161 -9.13 18.17 4.99
C VAL A 161 -8.80 19.54 5.56
N ASP A 162 -7.54 19.78 5.82
CA ASP A 162 -7.07 21.10 6.24
C ASP A 162 -7.40 22.17 5.18
N SER A 163 -7.89 23.33 5.62
CA SER A 163 -8.31 24.42 4.73
C SER A 163 -7.21 24.90 3.80
N THR A 164 -5.95 24.82 4.20
CA THR A 164 -4.79 25.20 3.38
C THR A 164 -4.50 24.19 2.27
N SER A 165 -4.96 22.96 2.43
CA SER A 165 -4.77 21.85 1.49
C SER A 165 -5.95 21.64 0.55
N SER A 166 -7.12 22.19 0.85
CA SER A 166 -8.39 21.90 0.15
C SER A 166 -8.34 22.21 -1.35
N SER A 167 -7.67 23.28 -1.76
CA SER A 167 -7.54 23.68 -3.19
C SER A 167 -6.76 22.65 -4.03
N ARG A 168 -5.89 21.84 -3.42
CA ARG A 168 -5.07 20.83 -4.09
C ARG A 168 -5.55 19.41 -3.86
N TYR A 169 -6.42 19.22 -2.89
CA TYR A 169 -6.84 17.89 -2.45
C TYR A 169 -7.66 17.19 -3.55
N TYR A 170 -8.74 17.80 -4.01
CA TYR A 170 -9.60 17.22 -5.03
C TYR A 170 -8.91 17.05 -6.38
N PRO A 171 -8.22 18.06 -6.95
CA PRO A 171 -7.46 17.86 -8.17
C PRO A 171 -6.42 16.75 -8.06
N GLY A 172 -5.83 16.57 -6.86
CA GLY A 172 -4.86 15.51 -6.62
C GLY A 172 -5.43 14.10 -6.60
N ILE A 173 -6.75 13.91 -6.39
CA ILE A 173 -7.41 12.60 -6.44
C ILE A 173 -7.57 12.15 -7.89
N GLY A 174 -8.00 13.05 -8.79
CA GLY A 174 -8.22 12.74 -10.19
C GLY A 174 -6.98 12.87 -11.09
N ALA A 175 -5.82 13.24 -10.53
CA ALA A 175 -4.62 13.54 -11.33
C ALA A 175 -4.08 12.36 -12.16
N SER A 176 -4.43 11.13 -11.82
CA SER A 176 -4.05 9.91 -12.56
C SER A 176 -5.19 9.32 -13.40
N SER A 177 -6.37 9.98 -13.46
CA SER A 177 -7.45 9.57 -14.35
C SER A 177 -7.06 9.77 -15.81
N ASN A 178 -7.47 8.81 -16.65
CA ASN A 178 -7.41 8.92 -18.11
C ASN A 178 -8.78 9.29 -18.70
N ASP A 179 -9.79 9.49 -17.87
CA ASP A 179 -11.12 9.95 -18.29
C ASP A 179 -11.10 11.48 -18.46
N PRO A 180 -11.53 12.02 -19.64
CA PRO A 180 -11.49 13.44 -19.95
C PRO A 180 -12.45 14.29 -19.12
#